data_3b8adc6a1eaf782e8b53c5dbfc283248
#
_entry.id   3b8adc6a1eaf782e8b53c5dbfc283248
#
_cell.length_a   1.000
_cell.length_b   1.000
_cell.length_c   1.000
_cell.angle_alpha   90.00
_cell.angle_beta   90.00
_cell.angle_gamma   90.00
#
_symmetry.space_group_name_H-M   'P 1'
#
loop_
_entity.id
_entity.type
_entity.pdbx_description
1 polymer ?
#
loop_
_entity_poly.entity_id
_entity_poly.type
_entity_poly.pdbx_seq_one_letter_code
_entity_poly.pdbx_strand_id
1 'polypeptide(L)'
;MNPSERIDQLIAELTDWRGKTFASIRKSILEADREIIEEWKWMGSPVWSRDGIIAVANAHKEKVKLTFAHGASLPDPDKLFNAGLEGNARRAIDFFEGDKINERALKNLIRAAVDFNQTKKKKKAPAGTRAKAHKST
;
A
#
# COMPACT_ATOMS: atom_id res chain seq x y z
N MET A 1 -8.74 -3.34 20.36
CA MET A 1 -8.00 -2.30 19.63
C MET A 1 -8.46 -2.26 18.18
N ASN A 2 -8.62 -1.07 17.64
CA ASN A 2 -8.90 -0.93 16.22
C ASN A 2 -7.61 -1.12 15.42
N PRO A 3 -7.69 -1.26 14.07
CA PRO A 3 -6.49 -1.50 13.27
C PRO A 3 -5.43 -0.42 13.42
N SER A 4 -5.81 0.85 13.44
CA SER A 4 -4.83 1.94 13.58
C SER A 4 -4.08 1.87 14.90
N GLU A 5 -4.76 1.51 15.98
CA GLU A 5 -4.14 1.34 17.28
C GLU A 5 -3.17 0.15 17.31
N ARG A 6 -3.52 -0.93 16.61
CA ARG A 6 -2.63 -2.09 16.47
C ARG A 6 -1.36 -1.73 15.72
N ILE A 7 -1.50 -0.91 14.68
CA ILE A 7 -0.34 -0.44 13.91
C ILE A 7 0.52 0.48 14.78
N ASP A 8 -0.10 1.39 15.55
CA ASP A 8 0.61 2.24 16.50
C ASP A 8 1.45 1.39 17.45
N GLN A 9 0.85 0.33 18.00
CA GLN A 9 1.54 -0.56 18.94
C GLN A 9 2.69 -1.30 18.27
N LEU A 10 2.48 -1.81 17.04
CA LEU A 10 3.54 -2.48 16.28
C LEU A 10 4.74 -1.57 16.11
N ILE A 11 4.50 -0.33 15.68
CA ILE A 11 5.57 0.65 15.47
C ILE A 11 6.29 0.93 16.78
N ALA A 12 5.55 1.09 17.89
CA ALA A 12 6.14 1.36 19.19
C ALA A 12 7.02 0.20 19.68
N GLU A 13 6.68 -1.02 19.32
CA GLU A 13 7.45 -2.21 19.69
C GLU A 13 8.70 -2.41 18.84
N LEU A 14 8.77 -1.78 17.67
CA LEU A 14 9.97 -1.79 16.83
C LEU A 14 10.91 -0.69 17.33
N THR A 15 11.75 -1.02 18.30
CA THR A 15 12.58 -0.04 19.01
C THR A 15 13.86 0.34 18.26
N ASP A 16 14.15 -0.33 17.14
CA ASP A 16 15.29 0.00 16.29
C ASP A 16 14.85 0.84 15.07
N TRP A 17 15.72 0.97 14.08
CA TRP A 17 15.47 1.76 12.88
C TRP A 17 14.18 1.37 12.15
N ARG A 18 13.73 0.12 12.30
CA ARG A 18 12.53 -0.36 11.60
C ARG A 18 11.27 0.39 12.05
N GLY A 19 11.21 0.79 13.30
CA GLY A 19 10.07 1.56 13.81
C GLY A 19 9.92 2.90 13.09
N LYS A 20 11.02 3.63 12.93
CA LYS A 20 11.01 4.92 12.23
C LYS A 20 10.68 4.76 10.76
N THR A 21 11.26 3.74 10.12
CA THR A 21 10.99 3.43 8.71
C THR A 21 9.52 3.09 8.51
N PHE A 22 8.98 2.23 9.36
CA PHE A 22 7.58 1.82 9.31
C PHE A 22 6.65 3.03 9.47
N ALA A 23 6.94 3.89 10.45
CA ALA A 23 6.16 5.10 10.70
C ALA A 23 6.18 6.06 9.49
N SER A 24 7.34 6.21 8.86
CA SER A 24 7.49 7.06 7.68
C SER A 24 6.69 6.52 6.49
N ILE A 25 6.74 5.22 6.28
CA ILE A 25 5.94 4.56 5.22
C ILE A 25 4.46 4.78 5.46
N ARG A 26 4.00 4.53 6.68
CA ARG A 26 2.59 4.72 7.06
C ARG A 26 2.14 6.15 6.80
N LYS A 27 2.94 7.11 7.24
CA LYS A 27 2.64 8.53 7.04
C LYS A 27 2.48 8.85 5.55
N SER A 28 3.39 8.39 4.72
CA SER A 28 3.34 8.63 3.27
C SER A 28 2.08 8.02 2.65
N ILE A 29 1.70 6.81 3.08
CA ILE A 29 0.50 6.16 2.58
C ILE A 29 -0.74 6.97 2.92
N LEU A 30 -0.88 7.37 4.18
CA LEU A 30 -2.06 8.09 4.64
C LEU A 30 -2.13 9.51 4.05
N GLU A 31 -0.98 10.13 3.79
CA GLU A 31 -0.93 11.45 3.16
C GLU A 31 -1.21 11.40 1.66
N ALA A 32 -0.94 10.25 1.03
CA ALA A 32 -1.17 10.11 -0.41
C ALA A 32 -2.66 10.20 -0.76
N ASP A 33 -3.51 9.64 0.10
CA ASP A 33 -4.96 9.67 -0.12
C ASP A 33 -5.66 9.50 1.23
N ARG A 34 -6.41 10.50 1.64
CA ARG A 34 -7.05 10.51 2.97
C ARG A 34 -8.19 9.52 3.12
N GLU A 35 -8.65 8.92 2.04
CA GLU A 35 -9.72 7.92 2.10
C GLU A 35 -9.20 6.50 2.18
N ILE A 36 -7.87 6.33 2.25
CA ILE A 36 -7.27 5.02 2.48
C ILE A 36 -7.63 4.55 3.88
N ILE A 37 -8.03 3.29 3.98
CA ILE A 37 -8.42 2.64 5.21
C ILE A 37 -7.28 1.77 5.70
N GLU A 38 -6.96 1.87 7.00
CA GLU A 38 -5.99 0.97 7.65
C GLU A 38 -6.71 -0.25 8.18
N GLU A 39 -6.14 -1.43 7.91
CA GLU A 39 -6.67 -2.70 8.37
C GLU A 39 -5.57 -3.53 9.03
N TRP A 40 -5.98 -4.53 9.80
CA TRP A 40 -5.09 -5.46 10.47
C TRP A 40 -5.53 -6.87 10.09
N LYS A 41 -4.70 -7.57 9.32
CA LYS A 41 -5.10 -8.86 8.74
C LYS A 41 -4.03 -9.93 8.95
N TRP A 42 -4.43 -11.15 8.70
CA TRP A 42 -3.54 -12.31 8.64
C TRP A 42 -2.60 -12.41 9.85
N MET A 43 -3.17 -12.36 11.06
CA MET A 43 -2.44 -12.57 12.32
C MET A 43 -1.36 -11.54 12.58
N GLY A 44 -1.52 -10.33 12.07
CA GLY A 44 -0.64 -9.25 12.49
C GLY A 44 -0.02 -8.42 11.37
N SER A 45 -0.65 -8.34 10.22
CA SER A 45 -0.13 -7.52 9.11
C SER A 45 -0.94 -6.24 8.96
N PRO A 46 -0.28 -5.07 9.01
CA PRO A 46 -0.90 -3.82 8.57
C PRO A 46 -1.20 -3.87 7.09
N VAL A 47 -2.43 -3.50 6.73
CA VAL A 47 -2.90 -3.48 5.35
C VAL A 47 -3.58 -2.14 5.09
N TRP A 48 -3.33 -1.56 3.94
CA TRP A 48 -4.00 -0.33 3.51
C TRP A 48 -4.83 -0.63 2.29
N SER A 49 -6.08 -0.14 2.31
CA SER A 49 -7.07 -0.45 1.27
C SER A 49 -7.80 0.81 0.84
N ARG A 50 -8.10 0.86 -0.43
CA ARG A 50 -9.07 1.77 -1.01
C ARG A 50 -9.60 1.14 -2.29
N ASP A 51 -10.89 0.77 -2.28
CA ASP A 51 -11.51 0.02 -3.40
C ASP A 51 -10.73 -1.28 -3.71
N GLY A 52 -10.20 -1.89 -2.67
CA GLY A 52 -9.36 -3.07 -2.74
C GLY A 52 -8.04 -2.85 -2.02
N ILE A 53 -7.28 -3.90 -1.82
CA ILE A 53 -6.00 -3.81 -1.15
C ILE A 53 -5.02 -3.00 -1.98
N ILE A 54 -4.37 -2.02 -1.35
CA ILE A 54 -3.28 -1.24 -1.92
C ILE A 54 -1.96 -1.93 -1.60
N ALA A 55 -1.67 -2.06 -0.31
CA ALA A 55 -0.36 -2.55 0.14
C ALA A 55 -0.42 -3.19 1.51
N VAL A 56 0.58 -4.02 1.77
CA VAL A 56 0.78 -4.71 3.05
C VAL A 56 2.20 -4.43 3.50
N ALA A 57 2.40 -4.11 4.79
CA ALA A 57 3.74 -3.91 5.32
C ALA A 57 4.10 -4.98 6.34
N ASN A 58 5.33 -5.42 6.30
CA ASN A 58 5.86 -6.41 7.24
C ASN A 58 7.26 -6.00 7.67
N ALA A 59 7.52 -6.08 8.98
CA ALA A 59 8.86 -5.87 9.51
C ALA A 59 9.56 -7.22 9.61
N HIS A 60 10.69 -7.34 8.96
CA HIS A 60 11.57 -8.50 9.04
C HIS A 60 12.80 -8.13 9.85
N LYS A 61 13.66 -9.11 10.12
CA LYS A 61 14.84 -8.87 10.94
C LYS A 61 15.74 -7.76 10.38
N GLU A 62 15.91 -7.73 9.05
CA GLU A 62 16.89 -6.84 8.42
C GLU A 62 16.26 -5.82 7.47
N LYS A 63 14.95 -5.79 7.36
CA LYS A 63 14.28 -4.89 6.42
C LYS A 63 12.84 -4.69 6.80
N VAL A 64 12.25 -3.63 6.26
CA VAL A 64 10.80 -3.43 6.24
C VAL A 64 10.35 -3.62 4.80
N LYS A 65 9.40 -4.52 4.58
CA LYS A 65 8.89 -4.83 3.23
C LYS A 65 7.51 -4.21 3.06
N LEU A 66 7.33 -3.48 1.97
CA LEU A 66 6.02 -2.95 1.57
C LEU A 66 5.63 -3.62 0.25
N THR A 67 4.62 -4.47 0.30
CA THR A 67 4.16 -5.23 -0.86
C THR A 67 2.90 -4.59 -1.45
N PHE A 68 2.94 -4.26 -2.73
CA PHE A 68 1.79 -3.73 -3.45
C PHE A 68 1.04 -4.87 -4.12
N ALA A 69 -0.25 -4.98 -3.84
CA ALA A 69 -1.07 -6.09 -4.34
C ALA A 69 -1.07 -6.20 -5.86
N HIS A 70 -1.03 -5.07 -6.55
CA HIS A 70 -1.05 -5.01 -8.02
C HIS A 70 0.19 -4.34 -8.59
N GLY A 71 1.32 -4.47 -7.88
CA GLY A 71 2.56 -3.77 -8.23
C GLY A 71 3.01 -3.96 -9.66
N ALA A 72 2.80 -5.16 -10.21
CA ALA A 72 3.21 -5.46 -11.59
C ALA A 72 2.46 -4.64 -12.64
N SER A 73 1.29 -4.10 -12.28
CA SER A 73 0.45 -3.31 -13.19
C SER A 73 0.61 -1.80 -12.97
N LEU A 74 1.46 -1.39 -12.03
CA LEU A 74 1.62 0.03 -11.71
C LEU A 74 2.79 0.65 -12.46
N PRO A 75 2.66 1.91 -12.90
CA PRO A 75 3.82 2.65 -13.38
C PRO A 75 4.76 2.90 -12.20
N ASP A 76 6.03 2.69 -12.42
CA ASP A 76 7.06 2.90 -11.40
C ASP A 76 8.22 3.67 -12.03
N PRO A 77 7.99 4.95 -12.39
CA PRO A 77 9.01 5.74 -13.09
C PRO A 77 10.24 6.01 -12.21
N ASP A 78 10.06 6.03 -10.90
CA ASP A 78 11.16 6.25 -9.97
C ASP A 78 11.87 4.96 -9.56
N LYS A 79 11.44 3.83 -10.11
CA LYS A 79 12.04 2.51 -9.90
C LYS A 79 12.14 2.15 -8.42
N LEU A 80 11.03 2.31 -7.70
CA LEU A 80 10.97 2.00 -6.28
C LEU A 80 10.94 0.51 -6.00
N PHE A 81 10.26 -0.28 -6.85
CA PHE A 81 10.19 -1.72 -6.65
C PHE A 81 11.57 -2.35 -6.80
N ASN A 82 11.98 -3.06 -5.76
CA ASN A 82 13.28 -3.75 -5.74
C ASN A 82 13.17 -5.20 -5.27
N ALA A 83 11.95 -5.72 -5.12
CA ALA A 83 11.71 -7.09 -4.70
C ALA A 83 10.46 -7.62 -5.37
N GLY A 84 10.38 -8.93 -5.54
CA GLY A 84 9.24 -9.58 -6.18
C GLY A 84 9.07 -9.21 -7.64
N LEU A 85 10.15 -8.85 -8.33
CA LEU A 85 10.08 -8.31 -9.69
C LEU A 85 9.60 -9.32 -10.73
N GLU A 86 9.61 -10.59 -10.39
CA GLU A 86 9.16 -11.66 -11.29
C GLU A 86 7.69 -12.05 -11.05
N GLY A 87 7.06 -11.45 -10.05
CA GLY A 87 5.66 -11.74 -9.73
C GLY A 87 4.72 -11.24 -10.82
N ASN A 88 3.65 -12.00 -11.06
CA ASN A 88 2.66 -11.63 -12.06
C ASN A 88 1.73 -10.50 -11.59
N ALA A 89 1.58 -10.33 -10.30
CA ALA A 89 0.70 -9.30 -9.73
C ALA A 89 1.42 -8.45 -8.68
N ARG A 90 2.01 -9.09 -7.68
CA ARG A 90 2.63 -8.36 -6.57
C ARG A 90 4.04 -7.91 -6.90
N ARG A 91 4.38 -6.75 -6.36
CA ARG A 91 5.77 -6.25 -6.32
C ARG A 91 5.98 -5.56 -4.99
N ALA A 92 7.23 -5.51 -4.56
CA ALA A 92 7.53 -5.00 -3.23
C ALA A 92 8.71 -4.04 -3.24
N ILE A 93 8.75 -3.21 -2.19
CA ILE A 93 9.90 -2.39 -1.87
C ILE A 93 10.45 -2.90 -0.56
N ASP A 94 11.73 -3.29 -0.56
CA ASP A 94 12.45 -3.62 0.65
C ASP A 94 13.23 -2.38 1.10
N PHE A 95 12.96 -1.93 2.32
CA PHE A 95 13.66 -0.80 2.94
C PHE A 95 14.65 -1.35 3.94
N PHE A 96 15.91 -0.94 3.79
CA PHE A 96 17.01 -1.37 4.65
C PHE A 96 17.44 -0.22 5.57
N GLU A 97 18.19 -0.54 6.60
CA GLU A 97 18.71 0.46 7.52
C GLU A 97 19.53 1.50 6.77
N GLY A 98 19.24 2.77 7.05
CA GLY A 98 19.95 3.88 6.39
C GLY A 98 19.37 4.32 5.05
N ASP A 99 18.41 3.57 4.49
CA ASP A 99 17.77 3.98 3.25
C ASP A 99 16.98 5.27 3.46
N LYS A 100 17.12 6.18 2.52
CA LYS A 100 16.31 7.39 2.50
C LYS A 100 15.05 7.13 1.71
N ILE A 101 13.90 7.40 2.32
CA ILE A 101 12.63 7.21 1.65
C ILE A 101 12.32 8.45 0.81
N ASN A 102 12.15 8.24 -0.49
CA ASN A 102 11.67 9.29 -1.38
C ASN A 102 10.15 9.39 -1.20
N GLU A 103 9.72 10.26 -0.28
CA GLU A 103 8.31 10.36 0.09
C GLU A 103 7.43 10.78 -1.09
N ARG A 104 7.92 11.69 -1.93
CA ARG A 104 7.16 12.11 -3.11
C ARG A 104 6.92 10.94 -4.07
N ALA A 105 7.96 10.19 -4.35
CA ALA A 105 7.84 9.04 -5.26
C ALA A 105 6.94 7.96 -4.66
N LEU A 106 7.06 7.72 -3.36
CA LEU A 106 6.21 6.73 -2.68
C LEU A 106 4.75 7.15 -2.71
N LYS A 107 4.45 8.40 -2.41
CA LYS A 107 3.08 8.92 -2.49
C LYS A 107 2.51 8.78 -3.90
N ASN A 108 3.31 9.08 -4.91
CA ASN A 108 2.87 8.95 -6.31
C ASN A 108 2.55 7.48 -6.64
N LEU A 109 3.36 6.54 -6.16
CA LEU A 109 3.12 5.13 -6.38
C LEU A 109 1.85 4.66 -5.67
N ILE A 110 1.61 5.14 -4.45
CA ILE A 110 0.38 4.84 -3.71
C ILE A 110 -0.84 5.38 -4.47
N ARG A 111 -0.76 6.61 -4.99
CA ARG A 111 -1.85 7.20 -5.77
C ARG A 111 -2.11 6.40 -7.05
N ALA A 112 -1.06 5.91 -7.69
CA ALA A 112 -1.20 5.04 -8.87
C ALA A 112 -1.95 3.75 -8.51
N ALA A 113 -1.66 3.19 -7.33
CA ALA A 113 -2.34 2.00 -6.85
C ALA A 113 -3.82 2.26 -6.57
N VAL A 114 -4.15 3.42 -6.01
CA VAL A 114 -5.54 3.84 -5.81
C VAL A 114 -6.25 3.94 -7.16
N ASP A 115 -5.64 4.63 -8.12
CA ASP A 115 -6.20 4.79 -9.47
C ASP A 115 -6.43 3.44 -10.14
N PHE A 116 -5.48 2.52 -9.99
CA PHE A 116 -5.62 1.19 -10.55
C PHE A 116 -6.85 0.46 -9.99
N ASN A 117 -7.01 0.49 -8.66
CA ASN A 117 -8.14 -0.16 -8.00
C ASN A 117 -9.47 0.47 -8.42
N GLN A 118 -9.52 1.79 -8.53
CA GLN A 118 -10.73 2.49 -8.94
C GLN A 118 -11.09 2.18 -10.38
N THR A 119 -10.11 2.14 -11.27
CA THR A 119 -10.32 1.80 -12.67
C THR A 119 -10.82 0.35 -12.81
N LYS A 120 -10.22 -0.56 -12.06
CA LYS A 120 -10.62 -1.97 -12.06
C LYS A 120 -12.05 -2.13 -11.55
N LYS A 121 -12.41 -1.41 -10.51
CA LYS A 121 -13.75 -1.42 -9.94
C LYS A 121 -14.77 -0.92 -10.97
N LYS A 122 -14.47 0.15 -11.69
CA LYS A 122 -15.35 0.67 -12.75
C LYS A 122 -15.55 -0.34 -13.87
N LYS A 123 -14.48 -1.02 -14.28
CA LYS A 123 -14.57 -2.03 -15.34
C LYS A 123 -15.42 -3.24 -14.95
N LYS A 124 -15.47 -3.56 -13.65
CA LYS A 124 -16.28 -4.67 -13.15
C LYS A 124 -17.72 -4.30 -12.89
N ALA A 125 -18.06 -3.01 -12.86
CA ALA A 125 -19.42 -2.56 -12.63
C ALA A 125 -20.29 -2.99 -13.80
N PRO A 126 -21.55 -3.44 -13.56
CA PRO A 126 -22.46 -3.76 -14.65
C PRO A 126 -22.72 -2.50 -15.49
N ALA A 127 -22.82 -2.71 -16.79
CA ALA A 127 -23.24 -1.62 -17.66
C ALA A 127 -24.69 -1.31 -17.34
N GLY A 128 -25.23 -0.55 -16.89
CA GLY A 128 -26.43 -0.34 -16.45
C GLY A 128 -26.72 -0.18 -15.24
N THR A 129 -26.32 -0.58 -15.68
CA THR A 129 -26.08 -0.48 -14.87
C THR A 129 -25.42 0.05 -14.99
N ARG A 130 -25.49 -0.19 -16.00
CA ARG A 130 -25.09 0.12 -15.99
C ARG A 130 -24.92 0.62 -16.11
N ALA A 131 -25.30 0.98 -16.65
CA ALA A 131 -25.45 1.27 -16.20
C ALA A 131 -25.39 1.44 -15.97
N LYS A 132 -25.92 1.66 -16.41
CA LYS A 132 -26.17 1.75 -15.83
C LYS A 132 -25.74 2.17 -15.54
N ALA A 133 -26.05 2.55 -16.20
CA ALA A 133 -25.97 2.70 -15.55
C ALA A 133 -25.52 3.11 -15.41
N HIS A 134 -25.74 3.56 -16.05
CA HIS A 134 -25.59 3.92 -15.36
C HIS A 134 -25.23 4.17 -15.02
N LYS A 135 -25.51 4.09 -15.56
CA LYS A 135 -25.53 4.30 -14.85
C LYS A 135 -24.99 4.48 -14.25
N SER A 136 -25.27 4.50 -14.85
CA SER A 136 -25.08 4.74 -13.92
C SER A 136 -24.55 5.00 -13.48
N THR A 137 -25.08 5.10 -13.94
CA THR A 137 -24.93 5.35 -13.17
C THR A 137 -24.56 5.66 -12.78
#